data_fddbdd5ea1701211729b3539fcbbe541
#
_entry.id   fddbdd5ea1701211729b3539fcbbe541
#
_cell.length_a   1.000
_cell.length_b   1.000
_cell.length_c   1.000
_cell.angle_alpha   90.00
_cell.angle_beta   90.00
_cell.angle_gamma   90.00
#
_symmetry.space_group_name_H-M   'P 1'
#
loop_
_entity.id
_entity.type
_entity.pdbx_description
1 polymer ?
#
loop_
_entity_poly.entity_id
_entity_poly.type
_entity_poly.pdbx_seq_one_letter_code
_entity_poly.pdbx_strand_id
1 'polypeptide(L)'
;MATKPAKKTAATTKSAAARKTAAATPAAKKAAAPKKAAAVKAPVKKAAAAKKAPAKSAETTRAETIARKSLRKPAAPGVEELKFGIESAFERRATLTLHELEGSTKPLVNRVIDGLESGEFRVAEPDGHGGWKVNEWLKKAVLLYFRVNDMAVVDARPAPFWDKVESRFAGYDEAKFRRGGVRVVPGAIARRGTYFGKDVVLMPSFTNIGAYVGEGTMVDTWATVGSCAQIGQHCHLSGGAGIGGVLEPLQASPTIIEDHCFIGARSEVVEGVVVGHHSVIGMGVFLSQSTRIYNRATGEISYGYIPPYSVVVSGSLPSKDGTHSLYCAVIVKQVDAKTRSKTSVNDLLRGLAD
;
A
#
# COMPACT_ATOMS: atom_id res chain seq x y z
N MET A 1 -7.70 71.48 -6.35
CA MET A 1 -6.74 71.69 -7.45
C MET A 1 -6.66 70.46 -8.29
N ALA A 2 -7.13 70.57 -9.52
CA ALA A 2 -7.22 69.58 -10.54
C ALA A 2 -5.87 69.39 -11.26
N THR A 3 -5.53 68.22 -11.67
CA THR A 3 -4.90 67.98 -12.98
C THR A 3 -5.09 66.52 -13.43
N LYS A 4 -5.70 66.40 -14.56
CA LYS A 4 -5.94 65.24 -15.43
C LYS A 4 -4.82 65.17 -16.50
N PRO A 5 -4.85 64.34 -17.51
CA PRO A 5 -4.11 63.05 -17.68
C PRO A 5 -3.19 63.08 -18.91
N ALA A 6 -2.42 62.06 -19.15
CA ALA A 6 -1.71 61.87 -20.41
C ALA A 6 -2.10 60.56 -21.11
N LYS A 7 -2.31 60.69 -22.39
CA LYS A 7 -2.83 59.75 -23.39
C LYS A 7 -1.71 58.90 -24.05
N LYS A 8 -2.06 57.65 -24.41
CA LYS A 8 -1.81 56.87 -25.64
C LYS A 8 -0.40 56.84 -26.26
N THR A 9 0.04 55.62 -26.54
CA THR A 9 0.31 55.23 -27.94
C THR A 9 0.20 53.73 -28.12
N ALA A 10 -0.53 53.30 -29.14
CA ALA A 10 -0.64 51.97 -29.69
C ALA A 10 0.50 51.74 -30.71
N ALA A 11 1.05 50.54 -30.77
CA ALA A 11 1.85 50.09 -31.90
C ALA A 11 1.40 48.69 -32.32
N THR A 12 0.80 48.66 -33.48
CA THR A 12 0.47 47.51 -34.32
C THR A 12 1.72 47.04 -35.07
N THR A 13 2.02 45.77 -35.07
CA THR A 13 2.79 45.12 -36.18
C THR A 13 2.34 43.67 -36.43
N LYS A 14 1.75 43.49 -37.51
CA LYS A 14 1.64 42.55 -38.62
C LYS A 14 2.31 41.17 -38.48
N SER A 15 1.48 40.14 -38.61
CA SER A 15 1.47 39.00 -39.53
C SER A 15 2.81 38.52 -40.15
N ALA A 16 3.16 37.27 -39.95
CA ALA A 16 3.90 36.46 -40.93
C ALA A 16 3.45 35.01 -40.88
N ALA A 17 2.89 34.61 -41.94
CA ALA A 17 2.78 33.42 -42.77
C ALA A 17 3.16 32.04 -42.24
N ALA A 18 2.24 31.13 -42.49
CA ALA A 18 2.32 29.67 -42.42
C ALA A 18 3.41 29.08 -43.33
N ARG A 19 4.13 28.09 -42.83
CA ARG A 19 4.83 27.10 -43.64
C ARG A 19 4.29 25.69 -43.31
N LYS A 20 3.57 25.13 -44.27
CA LYS A 20 3.27 23.70 -44.36
C LYS A 20 4.56 22.94 -44.69
N THR A 21 4.91 21.94 -43.91
CA THR A 21 5.79 20.85 -44.36
C THR A 21 5.07 19.54 -44.15
N ALA A 22 4.84 18.84 -45.25
CA ALA A 22 4.28 17.49 -45.29
C ALA A 22 5.36 16.50 -44.81
N ALA A 23 5.02 15.63 -43.88
CA ALA A 23 5.83 14.51 -43.46
C ALA A 23 5.25 13.23 -44.06
N ALA A 24 6.09 12.52 -44.82
CA ALA A 24 5.83 11.25 -45.48
C ALA A 24 5.78 10.12 -44.46
N THR A 25 4.82 9.21 -44.63
CA THR A 25 4.64 7.97 -43.89
C THR A 25 5.60 6.89 -44.41
N PRO A 26 6.36 6.16 -43.60
CA PRO A 26 7.07 4.96 -44.06
C PRO A 26 6.18 3.72 -43.91
N ALA A 27 6.18 2.92 -44.97
CA ALA A 27 5.47 1.68 -45.16
C ALA A 27 5.90 0.58 -44.15
N ALA A 28 4.91 -0.16 -43.64
CA ALA A 28 5.09 -1.32 -42.77
C ALA A 28 5.71 -2.51 -43.56
N LYS A 29 6.88 -2.99 -43.11
CA LYS A 29 7.45 -4.28 -43.50
C LYS A 29 6.86 -5.40 -42.65
N LYS A 30 6.18 -6.36 -43.31
CA LYS A 30 5.75 -7.64 -42.72
C LYS A 30 6.99 -8.44 -42.28
N ALA A 31 7.05 -8.79 -40.98
CA ALA A 31 7.99 -9.76 -40.47
C ALA A 31 7.37 -11.16 -40.49
N ALA A 32 8.14 -12.12 -41.01
CA ALA A 32 7.76 -13.53 -41.16
C ALA A 32 7.85 -14.28 -39.84
N ALA A 33 6.96 -15.28 -39.63
CA ALA A 33 6.88 -16.16 -38.46
C ALA A 33 8.10 -17.12 -38.40
N PRO A 34 8.61 -17.45 -37.21
CA PRO A 34 9.67 -18.45 -37.05
C PRO A 34 9.13 -19.88 -37.08
N LYS A 35 9.87 -20.75 -37.78
CA LYS A 35 9.65 -22.19 -37.96
C LYS A 35 9.84 -22.96 -36.63
N LYS A 36 8.98 -23.98 -36.40
CA LYS A 36 9.07 -24.97 -35.33
C LYS A 36 10.43 -25.66 -35.31
N ALA A 37 11.10 -25.66 -34.15
CA ALA A 37 12.26 -26.50 -33.88
C ALA A 37 11.82 -27.85 -33.33
N ALA A 38 12.49 -28.93 -33.82
CA ALA A 38 12.21 -30.31 -33.50
C ALA A 38 12.71 -30.72 -32.10
N ALA A 39 11.95 -31.61 -31.44
CA ALA A 39 12.28 -32.20 -30.16
C ALA A 39 13.47 -33.16 -30.25
N VAL A 40 14.50 -32.94 -29.45
CA VAL A 40 15.62 -33.86 -29.22
C VAL A 40 15.32 -34.70 -27.96
N LYS A 41 15.25 -36.04 -28.14
CA LYS A 41 15.11 -37.02 -27.07
C LYS A 41 16.43 -37.19 -26.32
N ALA A 42 16.47 -37.05 -25.00
CA ALA A 42 17.60 -37.39 -24.16
C ALA A 42 17.54 -38.86 -23.73
N PRO A 43 18.70 -39.54 -23.55
CA PRO A 43 18.73 -40.96 -23.19
C PRO A 43 18.57 -41.18 -21.69
N VAL A 44 17.77 -42.19 -21.35
CA VAL A 44 17.55 -42.71 -19.99
C VAL A 44 18.82 -43.42 -19.47
N LYS A 45 19.42 -42.97 -18.36
CA LYS A 45 20.46 -43.67 -17.62
C LYS A 45 19.85 -44.56 -16.54
N LYS A 46 20.24 -45.86 -16.56
CA LYS A 46 19.88 -46.88 -15.58
C LYS A 46 20.37 -46.54 -14.17
N ALA A 47 19.50 -46.77 -13.20
CA ALA A 47 19.80 -46.67 -11.76
C ALA A 47 20.79 -47.77 -11.31
N ALA A 48 21.82 -47.36 -10.58
CA ALA A 48 22.75 -48.26 -9.88
C ALA A 48 22.25 -48.52 -8.45
N ALA A 49 22.35 -49.76 -8.00
CA ALA A 49 21.87 -50.29 -6.72
C ALA A 49 22.58 -49.64 -5.52
N ALA A 50 21.80 -49.21 -4.51
CA ALA A 50 22.29 -48.67 -3.27
C ALA A 50 22.83 -49.81 -2.34
N LYS A 51 24.08 -49.69 -1.91
CA LYS A 51 24.69 -50.50 -0.86
C LYS A 51 24.13 -50.13 0.51
N LYS A 52 23.63 -51.10 1.29
CA LYS A 52 23.20 -50.91 2.69
C LYS A 52 24.39 -50.49 3.56
N ALA A 53 24.23 -49.40 4.32
CA ALA A 53 25.14 -48.98 5.37
C ALA A 53 24.95 -49.84 6.66
N PRO A 54 25.99 -50.06 7.47
CA PRO A 54 25.90 -50.86 8.70
C PRO A 54 25.09 -50.16 9.79
N ALA A 55 24.32 -50.94 10.57
CA ALA A 55 23.50 -50.43 11.68
C ALA A 55 24.42 -49.90 12.82
N LYS A 56 24.16 -48.62 13.21
CA LYS A 56 24.81 -48.00 14.36
C LYS A 56 24.29 -48.58 15.68
N SER A 57 25.17 -48.71 16.68
CA SER A 57 24.85 -49.28 18.00
C SER A 57 23.85 -48.44 18.78
N ALA A 58 23.06 -49.06 19.68
CA ALA A 58 22.00 -48.42 20.46
C ALA A 58 22.47 -47.24 21.35
N GLU A 59 23.73 -47.23 21.76
CA GLU A 59 24.33 -46.15 22.56
C GLU A 59 24.53 -44.85 21.78
N THR A 60 24.92 -44.93 20.50
CA THR A 60 25.10 -43.78 19.63
C THR A 60 23.75 -43.09 19.36
N THR A 61 22.65 -43.86 19.25
CA THR A 61 21.30 -43.34 19.01
C THR A 61 20.77 -42.57 20.22
N ARG A 62 21.14 -42.96 21.45
CA ARG A 62 20.69 -42.30 22.69
C ARG A 62 21.39 -40.94 22.89
N ALA A 63 22.69 -40.85 22.58
CA ALA A 63 23.46 -39.60 22.64
C ALA A 63 23.00 -38.60 21.58
N GLU A 64 22.71 -39.02 20.35
CA GLU A 64 22.17 -38.18 19.29
C GLU A 64 20.76 -37.71 19.60
N THR A 65 19.94 -38.51 20.30
CA THR A 65 18.58 -38.12 20.72
C THR A 65 18.58 -37.07 21.83
N ILE A 66 19.54 -37.20 22.78
CA ILE A 66 19.72 -36.20 23.86
C ILE A 66 20.28 -34.91 23.30
N ALA A 67 21.24 -34.94 22.38
CA ALA A 67 21.77 -33.76 21.70
C ALA A 67 20.72 -33.05 20.83
N ARG A 68 19.85 -33.79 20.15
CA ARG A 68 18.72 -33.21 19.40
C ARG A 68 17.65 -32.57 20.30
N LYS A 69 17.45 -33.08 21.53
CA LYS A 69 16.50 -32.52 22.50
C LYS A 69 16.98 -31.19 23.10
N SER A 70 18.31 -31.04 23.25
CA SER A 70 18.92 -29.78 23.76
C SER A 70 19.01 -28.63 22.72
N LEU A 71 18.75 -28.93 21.43
CA LEU A 71 18.79 -27.99 20.32
C LEU A 71 17.38 -27.53 19.84
N ARG A 72 16.32 -27.92 20.55
CA ARG A 72 15.00 -27.35 20.25
C ARG A 72 15.05 -25.87 20.60
N LYS A 73 15.02 -24.99 19.57
CA LYS A 73 14.68 -23.58 19.76
C LYS A 73 13.40 -23.53 20.64
N PRO A 74 13.35 -22.64 21.64
CA PRO A 74 12.12 -22.43 22.38
C PRO A 74 10.98 -22.19 21.39
N ALA A 75 9.82 -22.74 21.69
CA ALA A 75 8.61 -22.49 20.88
C ALA A 75 8.41 -20.99 20.75
N ALA A 76 8.01 -20.51 19.56
CA ALA A 76 7.71 -19.09 19.38
C ALA A 76 6.59 -18.70 20.38
N PRO A 77 6.67 -17.51 21.01
CA PRO A 77 5.66 -17.06 21.97
C PRO A 77 4.28 -17.00 21.29
N GLY A 78 3.24 -17.38 22.04
CA GLY A 78 1.85 -17.26 21.61
C GLY A 78 1.45 -15.80 21.38
N VAL A 79 0.36 -15.57 20.66
CA VAL A 79 -0.10 -14.19 20.33
C VAL A 79 -0.35 -13.35 21.58
N GLU A 80 -0.97 -13.92 22.62
CA GLU A 80 -1.23 -13.20 23.87
C GLU A 80 0.05 -12.87 24.64
N GLU A 81 1.04 -13.75 24.61
CA GLU A 81 2.34 -13.50 25.21
C GLU A 81 3.11 -12.40 24.46
N LEU A 82 3.06 -12.39 23.11
CA LEU A 82 3.60 -11.32 22.29
C LEU A 82 2.93 -9.98 22.61
N LYS A 83 1.61 -9.96 22.63
CA LYS A 83 0.82 -8.76 22.95
C LYS A 83 1.19 -8.20 24.32
N PHE A 84 1.19 -9.04 25.36
CA PHE A 84 1.57 -8.63 26.71
C PHE A 84 3.00 -8.08 26.74
N GLY A 85 3.97 -8.75 26.08
CA GLY A 85 5.35 -8.31 26.01
C GLY A 85 5.51 -6.94 25.34
N ILE A 86 4.82 -6.73 24.20
CA ILE A 86 4.81 -5.44 23.48
C ILE A 86 4.17 -4.33 24.30
N GLU A 87 3.01 -4.58 24.91
CA GLU A 87 2.32 -3.59 25.73
C GLU A 87 3.16 -3.20 26.95
N SER A 88 3.73 -4.18 27.66
CA SER A 88 4.62 -3.93 28.79
C SER A 88 5.87 -3.13 28.40
N ALA A 89 6.50 -3.47 27.29
CA ALA A 89 7.67 -2.73 26.77
C ALA A 89 7.28 -1.30 26.36
N PHE A 90 6.11 -1.12 25.75
CA PHE A 90 5.64 0.19 25.32
C PHE A 90 5.36 1.12 26.50
N GLU A 91 4.71 0.63 27.57
CA GLU A 91 4.45 1.42 28.78
C GLU A 91 5.77 1.88 29.44
N ARG A 92 6.78 1.00 29.46
CA ARG A 92 8.10 1.29 30.03
C ARG A 92 9.09 1.91 29.03
N ARG A 93 8.65 2.28 27.81
CA ARG A 93 9.54 2.70 26.71
C ARG A 93 10.52 3.83 27.04
N ALA A 94 10.17 4.71 27.97
CA ALA A 94 11.03 5.81 28.39
C ALA A 94 12.19 5.36 29.30
N THR A 95 12.03 4.25 30.02
CA THR A 95 12.95 3.77 31.07
C THR A 95 13.67 2.47 30.71
N LEU A 96 13.38 1.88 29.53
CA LEU A 96 14.05 0.67 29.07
C LEU A 96 15.56 0.92 28.94
N THR A 97 16.35 0.06 29.54
CA THR A 97 17.81 0.03 29.37
C THR A 97 18.21 -0.50 28.01
N LEU A 98 19.42 -0.23 27.54
CA LEU A 98 19.95 -0.80 26.29
C LEU A 98 19.95 -2.33 26.32
N HIS A 99 20.26 -2.94 27.49
CA HIS A 99 20.23 -4.39 27.64
C HIS A 99 18.82 -4.97 27.44
N GLU A 100 17.78 -4.33 28.01
CA GLU A 100 16.37 -4.73 27.80
C GLU A 100 15.90 -4.48 26.37
N LEU A 101 16.34 -3.37 25.75
CA LEU A 101 16.02 -3.08 24.36
C LEU A 101 16.55 -4.16 23.42
N GLU A 102 17.83 -4.49 23.50
CA GLU A 102 18.48 -5.46 22.60
C GLU A 102 18.13 -6.92 22.98
N GLY A 103 18.10 -7.25 24.27
CA GLY A 103 17.99 -8.64 24.75
C GLY A 103 16.57 -9.20 24.74
N SER A 104 15.57 -8.40 25.08
CA SER A 104 14.17 -8.86 25.22
C SER A 104 13.19 -8.15 24.30
N THR A 105 13.28 -6.83 24.16
CA THR A 105 12.28 -6.04 23.43
C THR A 105 12.42 -6.21 21.91
N LYS A 106 13.63 -6.09 21.39
CA LYS A 106 13.91 -6.18 19.94
C LYS A 106 13.49 -7.52 19.31
N PRO A 107 13.73 -8.69 19.93
CA PRO A 107 13.23 -9.97 19.43
C PRO A 107 11.70 -10.02 19.33
N LEU A 108 10.97 -9.52 20.34
CA LEU A 108 9.51 -9.47 20.34
C LEU A 108 8.99 -8.53 19.23
N VAL A 109 9.56 -7.34 19.14
CA VAL A 109 9.21 -6.36 18.10
C VAL A 109 9.45 -6.95 16.72
N ASN A 110 10.61 -7.56 16.46
CA ASN A 110 10.92 -8.17 15.18
C ASN A 110 9.92 -9.30 14.85
N ARG A 111 9.53 -10.14 15.82
CA ARG A 111 8.53 -11.19 15.60
C ARG A 111 7.17 -10.62 15.17
N VAL A 112 6.78 -9.48 15.76
CA VAL A 112 5.53 -8.79 15.36
C VAL A 112 5.65 -8.20 13.96
N ILE A 113 6.78 -7.56 13.63
CA ILE A 113 7.02 -6.98 12.30
C ILE A 113 7.03 -8.08 11.22
N ASP A 114 7.63 -9.23 11.50
CA ASP A 114 7.59 -10.40 10.60
C ASP A 114 6.16 -10.93 10.43
N GLY A 115 5.35 -10.91 11.49
CA GLY A 115 3.93 -11.26 11.44
C GLY A 115 3.08 -10.28 10.63
N LEU A 116 3.35 -8.98 10.74
CA LEU A 116 2.74 -7.96 9.87
C LEU A 116 3.13 -8.18 8.41
N GLU A 117 4.40 -8.43 8.16
CA GLU A 117 4.95 -8.64 6.81
C GLU A 117 4.42 -9.90 6.12
N SER A 118 4.16 -10.95 6.88
CA SER A 118 3.59 -12.21 6.38
C SER A 118 2.06 -12.20 6.27
N GLY A 119 1.39 -11.20 6.85
CA GLY A 119 -0.07 -11.14 6.94
C GLY A 119 -0.67 -12.00 8.06
N GLU A 120 0.15 -12.59 8.94
CA GLU A 120 -0.31 -13.27 10.17
C GLU A 120 -1.00 -12.29 11.12
N PHE A 121 -0.48 -11.05 11.17
CA PHE A 121 -1.06 -9.95 11.93
C PHE A 121 -1.52 -8.83 11.00
N ARG A 122 -2.60 -8.17 11.39
CA ARG A 122 -3.14 -7.03 10.67
C ARG A 122 -3.51 -5.91 11.64
N VAL A 123 -3.09 -4.67 11.37
CA VAL A 123 -3.31 -3.51 12.26
C VAL A 123 -4.79 -3.20 12.42
N ALA A 124 -5.58 -3.35 11.39
CA ALA A 124 -7.03 -3.36 11.51
C ALA A 124 -7.62 -4.47 10.64
N GLU A 125 -8.66 -5.11 11.13
CA GLU A 125 -9.36 -6.22 10.50
C GLU A 125 -10.87 -6.01 10.58
N PRO A 126 -11.66 -6.53 9.62
CA PRO A 126 -13.13 -6.47 9.69
C PRO A 126 -13.64 -7.10 10.98
N ASP A 127 -14.58 -6.43 11.67
CA ASP A 127 -15.15 -6.91 12.93
C ASP A 127 -16.29 -7.92 12.78
N GLY A 128 -16.66 -8.24 11.53
CA GLY A 128 -17.77 -9.13 11.20
C GLY A 128 -19.17 -8.47 11.29
N HIS A 129 -19.25 -7.22 11.69
CA HIS A 129 -20.49 -6.45 11.82
C HIS A 129 -20.56 -5.25 10.86
N GLY A 130 -19.67 -5.19 9.90
CA GLY A 130 -19.56 -4.10 8.91
C GLY A 130 -18.66 -2.95 9.35
N GLY A 131 -17.98 -3.09 10.48
CA GLY A 131 -16.97 -2.18 11.00
C GLY A 131 -15.55 -2.77 10.98
N TRP A 132 -14.64 -2.08 11.63
CA TRP A 132 -13.23 -2.42 11.70
C TRP A 132 -12.73 -2.42 13.15
N LYS A 133 -12.07 -3.51 13.53
CA LYS A 133 -11.39 -3.65 14.82
C LYS A 133 -9.92 -3.28 14.66
N VAL A 134 -9.45 -2.32 15.48
CA VAL A 134 -8.06 -1.89 15.51
C VAL A 134 -7.27 -2.68 16.55
N ASN A 135 -6.14 -3.25 16.13
CA ASN A 135 -5.20 -3.96 17.00
C ASN A 135 -4.09 -2.98 17.44
N GLU A 136 -4.38 -2.14 18.44
CA GLU A 136 -3.48 -1.08 18.91
C GLU A 136 -2.09 -1.58 19.32
N TRP A 137 -2.01 -2.79 19.89
CA TRP A 137 -0.74 -3.37 20.30
C TRP A 137 0.25 -3.54 19.13
N LEU A 138 -0.26 -3.74 17.90
CA LEU A 138 0.57 -3.79 16.70
C LEU A 138 1.13 -2.42 16.34
N LYS A 139 0.36 -1.34 16.54
CA LYS A 139 0.86 0.04 16.37
C LYS A 139 1.94 0.35 17.41
N LYS A 140 1.75 -0.10 18.68
CA LYS A 140 2.78 -0.01 19.73
C LYS A 140 4.07 -0.72 19.31
N ALA A 141 3.99 -1.90 18.70
CA ALA A 141 5.14 -2.62 18.17
C ALA A 141 5.86 -1.84 17.05
N VAL A 142 5.11 -1.23 16.12
CA VAL A 142 5.68 -0.38 15.06
C VAL A 142 6.41 0.83 15.67
N LEU A 143 5.85 1.48 16.67
CA LEU A 143 6.54 2.59 17.37
C LEU A 143 7.79 2.12 18.10
N LEU A 144 7.75 0.97 18.77
CA LEU A 144 8.92 0.38 19.40
C LEU A 144 9.99 0.00 18.37
N TYR A 145 9.64 -0.36 17.14
CA TYR A 145 10.59 -0.69 16.09
C TYR A 145 11.55 0.47 15.81
N PHE A 146 11.07 1.70 15.77
CA PHE A 146 11.90 2.89 15.60
C PHE A 146 12.81 3.16 16.80
N ARG A 147 12.46 2.63 17.98
CA ARG A 147 13.27 2.79 19.19
C ARG A 147 14.36 1.71 19.32
N VAL A 148 14.06 0.47 18.95
CA VAL A 148 15.00 -0.66 19.08
C VAL A 148 15.98 -0.76 17.91
N ASN A 149 15.82 0.05 16.87
CA ASN A 149 16.74 0.08 15.74
C ASN A 149 17.43 1.43 15.64
N ASP A 150 18.73 1.39 15.41
CA ASP A 150 19.51 2.55 15.07
C ASP A 150 19.47 2.85 13.58
N MET A 151 19.92 4.04 13.21
CA MET A 151 20.16 4.42 11.83
C MET A 151 21.20 3.51 11.20
N ALA A 152 20.93 3.00 10.02
CA ALA A 152 21.85 2.14 9.29
C ALA A 152 21.88 2.51 7.79
N VAL A 153 22.97 2.16 7.13
CA VAL A 153 23.05 2.26 5.68
C VAL A 153 22.19 1.15 5.08
N VAL A 154 21.18 1.54 4.33
CA VAL A 154 20.37 0.65 3.50
C VAL A 154 20.96 0.65 2.10
N ASP A 155 21.62 -0.45 1.72
CA ASP A 155 22.22 -0.57 0.39
C ASP A 155 21.10 -0.67 -0.67
N ALA A 156 21.12 0.27 -1.60
CA ALA A 156 20.17 0.36 -2.70
C ALA A 156 20.79 1.08 -3.89
N ARG A 157 20.23 0.86 -5.07
CA ARG A 157 20.67 1.55 -6.30
C ARG A 157 19.62 2.57 -6.73
N PRO A 158 20.01 3.75 -7.23
CA PRO A 158 21.38 4.17 -7.63
C PRO A 158 22.25 4.70 -6.47
N ALA A 159 21.71 4.90 -5.27
CA ALA A 159 22.46 5.40 -4.11
C ALA A 159 21.96 4.74 -2.83
N PRO A 160 22.81 4.61 -1.79
CA PRO A 160 22.41 4.10 -0.50
C PRO A 160 21.48 5.11 0.22
N PHE A 161 20.65 4.58 1.13
CA PHE A 161 19.83 5.36 2.05
C PHE A 161 20.35 5.25 3.49
N TRP A 162 19.92 6.16 4.35
CA TRP A 162 20.23 6.18 5.78
C TRP A 162 18.92 6.19 6.57
N ASP A 163 18.50 5.04 7.11
CA ASP A 163 17.21 4.89 7.78
C ASP A 163 17.26 3.84 8.89
N LYS A 164 16.24 3.83 9.75
CA LYS A 164 15.99 2.82 10.78
C LYS A 164 15.24 1.62 10.26
N VAL A 165 14.54 1.74 9.14
CA VAL A 165 13.65 0.72 8.60
C VAL A 165 14.22 0.17 7.30
N GLU A 166 14.50 -1.12 7.30
CA GLU A 166 15.01 -1.83 6.14
C GLU A 166 13.99 -1.84 4.99
N SER A 167 14.49 -2.08 3.78
CA SER A 167 13.61 -2.37 2.64
C SER A 167 12.89 -3.70 2.85
N ARG A 168 11.59 -3.73 2.54
CA ARG A 168 10.77 -4.95 2.50
C ARG A 168 11.37 -6.05 1.63
N PHE A 169 12.05 -5.65 0.57
CA PHE A 169 12.64 -6.55 -0.41
C PHE A 169 14.15 -6.75 -0.25
N ALA A 170 14.72 -6.36 0.90
CA ALA A 170 16.13 -6.59 1.19
C ALA A 170 16.49 -8.09 1.07
N GLY A 171 17.54 -8.38 0.31
CA GLY A 171 17.99 -9.76 0.09
C GLY A 171 16.99 -10.67 -0.65
N TYR A 172 16.03 -10.12 -1.41
CA TYR A 172 15.17 -10.91 -2.29
C TYR A 172 15.94 -11.37 -3.50
N ASP A 173 15.78 -12.66 -3.82
CA ASP A 173 16.16 -13.29 -5.07
C ASP A 173 14.93 -13.58 -5.95
N GLU A 174 15.15 -14.09 -7.15
CA GLU A 174 14.06 -14.43 -8.08
C GLU A 174 13.07 -15.43 -7.46
N ALA A 175 13.55 -16.40 -6.69
CA ALA A 175 12.69 -17.41 -6.06
C ALA A 175 11.78 -16.80 -4.99
N LYS A 176 12.27 -15.82 -4.21
CA LYS A 176 11.47 -15.07 -3.23
C LYS A 176 10.41 -14.21 -3.91
N PHE A 177 10.76 -13.48 -5.00
CA PHE A 177 9.78 -12.71 -5.77
C PHE A 177 8.69 -13.58 -6.38
N ARG A 178 9.06 -14.72 -6.99
CA ARG A 178 8.09 -15.67 -7.55
C ARG A 178 7.14 -16.23 -6.49
N ARG A 179 7.64 -16.57 -5.31
CA ARG A 179 6.80 -17.05 -4.20
C ARG A 179 5.88 -15.97 -3.65
N GLY A 180 6.38 -14.74 -3.53
CA GLY A 180 5.60 -13.60 -3.03
C GLY A 180 4.54 -13.13 -4.02
N GLY A 181 4.74 -13.36 -5.32
CA GLY A 181 3.78 -12.98 -6.37
C GLY A 181 3.62 -11.47 -6.56
N VAL A 182 4.57 -10.65 -6.07
CA VAL A 182 4.51 -9.19 -6.17
C VAL A 182 5.38 -8.70 -7.30
N ARG A 183 4.83 -7.84 -8.15
CA ARG A 183 5.59 -7.11 -9.18
C ARG A 183 6.08 -5.78 -8.62
N VAL A 184 7.40 -5.60 -8.55
CA VAL A 184 8.04 -4.38 -8.03
C VAL A 184 8.78 -3.68 -9.16
N VAL A 185 8.31 -2.51 -9.55
CA VAL A 185 8.92 -1.70 -10.63
C VAL A 185 10.10 -0.92 -10.04
N PRO A 186 11.21 -0.75 -10.77
CA PRO A 186 12.34 0.07 -10.31
C PRO A 186 11.90 1.45 -9.82
N GLY A 187 12.32 1.82 -8.61
CA GLY A 187 11.91 3.06 -7.96
C GLY A 187 10.75 2.92 -6.97
N ALA A 188 10.11 1.74 -6.88
CA ALA A 188 9.17 1.45 -5.81
C ALA A 188 9.91 1.23 -4.49
N ILE A 189 9.45 1.88 -3.44
CA ILE A 189 9.99 1.77 -2.08
C ILE A 189 8.92 1.17 -1.16
N ALA A 190 9.24 0.06 -0.54
CA ALA A 190 8.42 -0.54 0.50
C ALA A 190 9.28 -0.79 1.75
N ARG A 191 8.81 -0.34 2.91
CA ARG A 191 9.47 -0.56 4.19
C ARG A 191 9.13 -1.93 4.76
N ARG A 192 10.06 -2.55 5.48
CA ARG A 192 9.86 -3.79 6.24
C ARG A 192 8.61 -3.67 7.13
N GLY A 193 7.91 -4.79 7.31
CA GLY A 193 6.64 -4.82 8.04
C GLY A 193 5.42 -4.42 7.21
N THR A 194 5.57 -4.26 5.88
CA THR A 194 4.45 -4.10 4.95
C THR A 194 4.02 -5.44 4.39
N TYR A 195 2.72 -5.72 4.41
CA TYR A 195 2.13 -6.88 3.75
C TYR A 195 1.71 -6.56 2.31
N PHE A 196 2.01 -7.48 1.41
CA PHE A 196 1.49 -7.47 0.03
C PHE A 196 0.87 -8.82 -0.30
N GLY A 197 -0.38 -8.82 -0.75
CA GLY A 197 -1.05 -9.97 -1.33
C GLY A 197 -0.44 -10.37 -2.68
N LYS A 198 -0.84 -11.53 -3.20
CA LYS A 198 -0.43 -11.99 -4.54
C LYS A 198 -0.90 -10.99 -5.60
N ASP A 199 -0.18 -10.96 -6.72
CA ASP A 199 -0.49 -10.15 -7.89
C ASP A 199 -0.59 -8.62 -7.62
N VAL A 200 -0.09 -8.18 -6.46
CA VAL A 200 0.11 -6.74 -6.20
C VAL A 200 1.16 -6.18 -7.14
N VAL A 201 0.86 -5.02 -7.70
CA VAL A 201 1.79 -4.27 -8.55
C VAL A 201 2.18 -2.97 -7.85
N LEU A 202 3.48 -2.80 -7.61
CA LEU A 202 4.05 -1.56 -7.12
C LEU A 202 4.76 -0.86 -8.28
N MET A 203 4.16 0.20 -8.81
CA MET A 203 4.84 1.16 -9.65
C MET A 203 5.83 1.97 -8.78
N PRO A 204 6.65 2.88 -9.32
CA PRO A 204 7.46 3.77 -8.48
C PRO A 204 6.58 4.52 -7.48
N SER A 205 6.49 4.00 -6.28
CA SER A 205 5.54 4.37 -5.23
C SER A 205 6.17 4.18 -3.86
N PHE A 206 5.52 4.62 -2.80
CA PHE A 206 6.01 4.44 -1.44
C PHE A 206 4.97 3.73 -0.56
N THR A 207 5.39 2.65 0.12
CA THR A 207 4.55 1.94 1.09
C THR A 207 5.26 1.84 2.42
N ASN A 208 4.59 2.28 3.48
CA ASN A 208 5.20 2.43 4.79
C ASN A 208 4.94 1.23 5.71
N ILE A 209 5.75 1.10 6.77
CA ILE A 209 5.68 0.03 7.79
C ILE A 209 4.26 -0.12 8.37
N GLY A 210 3.82 -1.35 8.57
CA GLY A 210 2.49 -1.67 9.10
C GLY A 210 1.36 -1.59 8.09
N ALA A 211 1.60 -1.10 6.87
CA ALA A 211 0.60 -1.06 5.82
C ALA A 211 0.25 -2.47 5.32
N TYR A 212 -1.01 -2.65 4.95
CA TYR A 212 -1.54 -3.87 4.34
C TYR A 212 -2.08 -3.54 2.95
N VAL A 213 -1.65 -4.27 1.94
CA VAL A 213 -2.11 -4.13 0.55
C VAL A 213 -2.61 -5.48 0.06
N GLY A 214 -3.91 -5.58 -0.18
CA GLY A 214 -4.60 -6.82 -0.59
C GLY A 214 -4.26 -7.27 -2.00
N GLU A 215 -4.58 -8.53 -2.28
CA GLU A 215 -4.32 -9.23 -3.55
C GLU A 215 -4.81 -8.44 -4.76
N GLY A 216 -4.06 -8.49 -5.87
CA GLY A 216 -4.44 -7.88 -7.15
C GLY A 216 -4.50 -6.35 -7.16
N THR A 217 -4.10 -5.69 -6.08
CA THR A 217 -4.11 -4.23 -5.97
C THR A 217 -2.92 -3.61 -6.68
N MET A 218 -3.17 -2.50 -7.39
CA MET A 218 -2.14 -1.67 -7.98
C MET A 218 -1.90 -0.41 -7.16
N VAL A 219 -0.66 -0.18 -6.75
CA VAL A 219 -0.17 1.09 -6.22
C VAL A 219 0.60 1.78 -7.34
N ASP A 220 -0.04 2.74 -8.00
CA ASP A 220 0.46 3.35 -9.23
C ASP A 220 1.55 4.41 -8.95
N THR A 221 2.06 4.99 -10.01
CA THR A 221 3.24 5.89 -10.00
C THR A 221 3.04 7.07 -9.05
N TRP A 222 3.98 7.24 -8.12
CA TRP A 222 4.00 8.26 -7.08
C TRP A 222 2.82 8.21 -6.09
N ALA A 223 2.04 7.13 -6.08
CA ALA A 223 1.07 6.91 -5.01
C ALA A 223 1.79 6.54 -3.71
N THR A 224 1.17 6.85 -2.58
CA THR A 224 1.68 6.53 -1.25
C THR A 224 0.66 5.75 -0.44
N VAL A 225 1.16 4.78 0.35
CA VAL A 225 0.39 4.07 1.37
C VAL A 225 1.08 4.31 2.70
N GLY A 226 0.45 5.10 3.56
CA GLY A 226 0.98 5.53 4.84
C GLY A 226 1.06 4.40 5.87
N SER A 227 1.75 4.69 6.99
CA SER A 227 1.93 3.70 8.07
C SER A 227 0.60 3.15 8.56
N CYS A 228 0.50 1.84 8.64
CA CYS A 228 -0.68 1.14 9.15
C CYS A 228 -1.96 1.25 8.29
N ALA A 229 -1.94 1.96 7.16
CA ALA A 229 -3.08 2.03 6.25
C ALA A 229 -3.46 0.64 5.71
N GLN A 230 -4.76 0.42 5.51
CA GLN A 230 -5.31 -0.86 5.10
C GLN A 230 -5.96 -0.74 3.74
N ILE A 231 -5.39 -1.38 2.74
CA ILE A 231 -5.92 -1.40 1.37
C ILE A 231 -6.44 -2.81 1.08
N GLY A 232 -7.68 -2.91 0.66
CA GLY A 232 -8.34 -4.15 0.26
C GLY A 232 -7.74 -4.75 -1.02
N GLN A 233 -8.36 -5.82 -1.46
CA GLN A 233 -7.99 -6.52 -2.70
C GLN A 233 -8.56 -5.82 -3.94
N HIS A 234 -7.89 -6.02 -5.09
CA HIS A 234 -8.31 -5.51 -6.40
C HIS A 234 -8.61 -4.01 -6.43
N CYS A 235 -7.90 -3.24 -5.61
CA CYS A 235 -7.96 -1.80 -5.63
C CYS A 235 -6.99 -1.21 -6.67
N HIS A 236 -7.29 0.02 -7.10
CA HIS A 236 -6.36 0.81 -7.90
C HIS A 236 -6.15 2.16 -7.23
N LEU A 237 -4.96 2.39 -6.71
CA LEU A 237 -4.51 3.69 -6.23
C LEU A 237 -3.81 4.38 -7.40
N SER A 238 -4.47 5.33 -8.03
CA SER A 238 -3.98 5.99 -9.25
C SER A 238 -2.77 6.88 -8.98
N GLY A 239 -2.13 7.36 -10.05
CA GLY A 239 -0.89 8.12 -9.97
C GLY A 239 -0.94 9.30 -9.01
N GLY A 240 -0.03 9.30 -8.04
CA GLY A 240 0.06 10.33 -7.00
C GLY A 240 -1.09 10.37 -6.02
N ALA A 241 -1.92 9.34 -5.92
CA ALA A 241 -2.90 9.24 -4.84
C ALA A 241 -2.20 9.02 -3.50
N GLY A 242 -2.64 9.72 -2.46
CA GLY A 242 -2.11 9.60 -1.10
C GLY A 242 -3.10 8.92 -0.16
N ILE A 243 -2.68 7.79 0.43
CA ILE A 243 -3.41 7.17 1.53
C ILE A 243 -2.63 7.46 2.81
N GLY A 244 -3.22 8.27 3.68
CA GLY A 244 -2.58 8.73 4.90
C GLY A 244 -2.33 7.62 5.90
N GLY A 245 -1.22 7.72 6.60
CA GLY A 245 -0.90 6.83 7.70
C GLY A 245 -1.44 7.36 9.02
N VAL A 246 -1.99 6.49 9.86
CA VAL A 246 -2.41 6.84 11.22
C VAL A 246 -1.69 5.92 12.20
N LEU A 247 -0.43 6.21 12.47
CA LEU A 247 0.35 5.52 13.49
C LEU A 247 0.06 6.10 14.87
N GLU A 248 -0.01 7.40 14.97
CA GLU A 248 -0.38 8.15 16.17
C GLU A 248 -1.56 9.10 15.86
N PRO A 249 -2.49 9.27 16.82
CA PRO A 249 -2.59 8.61 18.11
C PRO A 249 -2.97 7.12 17.99
N LEU A 250 -2.58 6.29 18.98
CA LEU A 250 -2.72 4.82 18.94
C LEU A 250 -4.15 4.36 18.74
N GLN A 251 -5.09 5.01 19.43
CA GLN A 251 -6.52 4.67 19.41
C GLN A 251 -7.22 5.07 18.10
N ALA A 252 -6.62 5.94 17.27
CA ALA A 252 -7.24 6.34 16.03
C ALA A 252 -7.24 5.18 15.01
N SER A 253 -8.34 5.01 14.31
CA SER A 253 -8.43 4.03 13.22
C SER A 253 -7.44 4.38 12.11
N PRO A 254 -6.77 3.39 11.49
CA PRO A 254 -6.01 3.64 10.29
C PRO A 254 -6.95 4.02 9.14
N THR A 255 -6.40 4.67 8.12
CA THR A 255 -7.12 4.89 6.86
C THR A 255 -7.38 3.55 6.18
N ILE A 256 -8.61 3.33 5.72
CA ILE A 256 -9.06 2.06 5.17
C ILE A 256 -9.68 2.28 3.80
N ILE A 257 -9.17 1.60 2.80
CA ILE A 257 -9.77 1.46 1.48
C ILE A 257 -10.21 0.01 1.35
N GLU A 258 -11.51 -0.23 1.31
CA GLU A 258 -12.04 -1.59 1.17
C GLU A 258 -11.86 -2.13 -0.26
N ASP A 259 -12.27 -3.38 -0.47
CA ASP A 259 -12.04 -4.13 -1.71
C ASP A 259 -12.63 -3.44 -2.96
N HIS A 260 -11.97 -3.64 -4.10
CA HIS A 260 -12.43 -3.21 -5.43
C HIS A 260 -12.63 -1.70 -5.59
N CYS A 261 -12.00 -0.88 -4.75
CA CYS A 261 -12.05 0.57 -4.85
C CYS A 261 -11.11 1.10 -5.93
N PHE A 262 -11.51 2.21 -6.54
CA PHE A 262 -10.67 3.03 -7.39
C PHE A 262 -10.45 4.38 -6.74
N ILE A 263 -9.20 4.74 -6.48
CA ILE A 263 -8.82 6.06 -5.95
C ILE A 263 -8.17 6.86 -7.06
N GLY A 264 -8.82 7.91 -7.50
CA GLY A 264 -8.41 8.76 -8.62
C GLY A 264 -7.08 9.48 -8.38
N ALA A 265 -6.41 9.84 -9.47
CA ALA A 265 -5.10 10.48 -9.40
C ALA A 265 -5.11 11.76 -8.54
N ARG A 266 -4.05 11.95 -7.73
CA ARG A 266 -3.88 13.11 -6.85
C ARG A 266 -5.01 13.29 -5.81
N SER A 267 -5.76 12.24 -5.51
CA SER A 267 -6.69 12.26 -4.38
C SER A 267 -5.97 11.90 -3.08
N GLU A 268 -6.45 12.45 -1.97
CA GLU A 268 -5.94 12.15 -0.63
C GLU A 268 -7.06 11.56 0.23
N VAL A 269 -6.80 10.43 0.88
CA VAL A 269 -7.69 9.82 1.87
C VAL A 269 -6.89 9.64 3.14
N VAL A 270 -7.21 10.41 4.17
CA VAL A 270 -6.37 10.54 5.37
C VAL A 270 -7.18 10.45 6.67
N GLU A 271 -6.50 10.50 7.82
CA GLU A 271 -7.08 10.62 9.16
C GLU A 271 -8.07 9.51 9.52
N GLY A 272 -7.86 8.29 9.03
CA GLY A 272 -8.72 7.16 9.37
C GLY A 272 -10.07 7.14 8.66
N VAL A 273 -10.22 7.87 7.57
CA VAL A 273 -11.40 7.76 6.70
C VAL A 273 -11.50 6.35 6.15
N VAL A 274 -12.72 5.81 6.10
CA VAL A 274 -13.03 4.53 5.50
C VAL A 274 -13.73 4.74 4.17
N VAL A 275 -13.21 4.14 3.11
CA VAL A 275 -13.84 4.11 1.79
C VAL A 275 -14.43 2.71 1.57
N GLY A 276 -15.75 2.61 1.56
CA GLY A 276 -16.49 1.36 1.41
C GLY A 276 -16.26 0.71 0.04
N HIS A 277 -16.32 -0.60 0.01
CA HIS A 277 -15.95 -1.43 -1.14
C HIS A 277 -16.64 -1.01 -2.45
N HIS A 278 -15.96 -1.28 -3.57
CA HIS A 278 -16.45 -0.95 -4.93
C HIS A 278 -16.67 0.55 -5.20
N SER A 279 -16.25 1.44 -4.32
CA SER A 279 -16.37 2.87 -4.52
C SER A 279 -15.36 3.40 -5.54
N VAL A 280 -15.75 4.47 -6.21
CA VAL A 280 -14.93 5.21 -7.19
C VAL A 280 -14.75 6.63 -6.69
N ILE A 281 -13.54 6.96 -6.30
CA ILE A 281 -13.14 8.31 -5.94
C ILE A 281 -12.56 8.96 -7.20
N GLY A 282 -13.13 10.05 -7.64
CA GLY A 282 -12.63 10.82 -8.79
C GLY A 282 -11.25 11.43 -8.50
N MET A 283 -10.58 11.93 -9.53
CA MET A 283 -9.29 12.59 -9.33
C MET A 283 -9.43 13.88 -8.50
N GLY A 284 -8.41 14.20 -7.68
CA GLY A 284 -8.37 15.45 -6.91
C GLY A 284 -9.43 15.54 -5.82
N VAL A 285 -9.88 14.44 -5.25
CA VAL A 285 -10.79 14.40 -4.10
C VAL A 285 -9.99 14.29 -2.82
N PHE A 286 -10.22 15.16 -1.85
CA PHE A 286 -9.54 15.19 -0.55
C PHE A 286 -10.50 14.80 0.57
N LEU A 287 -10.21 13.69 1.26
CA LEU A 287 -11.03 13.14 2.32
C LEU A 287 -10.24 13.09 3.64
N SER A 288 -10.69 13.85 4.61
CA SER A 288 -10.25 13.80 6.01
C SER A 288 -11.45 13.63 6.94
N GLN A 289 -11.23 13.48 8.24
CA GLN A 289 -12.32 13.41 9.22
C GLN A 289 -13.18 14.67 9.28
N SER A 290 -12.65 15.81 8.85
CA SER A 290 -13.35 17.09 8.81
C SER A 290 -13.95 17.44 7.44
N THR A 291 -13.64 16.65 6.41
CA THR A 291 -14.19 16.89 5.06
C THR A 291 -15.68 16.60 5.04
N ARG A 292 -16.47 17.59 4.63
CA ARG A 292 -17.92 17.39 4.40
C ARG A 292 -18.12 16.49 3.19
N ILE A 293 -18.88 15.40 3.38
CA ILE A 293 -19.28 14.48 2.33
C ILE A 293 -20.75 14.71 2.07
N TYR A 294 -21.06 15.38 0.96
CA TYR A 294 -22.42 15.72 0.56
C TYR A 294 -23.00 14.64 -0.35
N ASN A 295 -24.11 14.04 0.04
CA ASN A 295 -24.84 13.10 -0.80
C ASN A 295 -25.85 13.89 -1.65
N ARG A 296 -25.61 13.94 -2.96
CA ARG A 296 -26.46 14.69 -3.91
C ARG A 296 -27.91 14.17 -3.98
N ALA A 297 -28.10 12.88 -3.75
CA ALA A 297 -29.44 12.26 -3.84
C ALA A 297 -30.31 12.55 -2.61
N THR A 298 -29.70 12.63 -1.41
CA THR A 298 -30.44 12.82 -0.15
C THR A 298 -30.32 14.25 0.41
N GLY A 299 -29.31 15.02 -0.01
CA GLY A 299 -28.97 16.31 0.55
C GLY A 299 -28.25 16.24 1.91
N GLU A 300 -27.93 15.02 2.40
CA GLU A 300 -27.27 14.81 3.69
C GLU A 300 -25.78 15.08 3.62
N ILE A 301 -25.23 15.55 4.75
CA ILE A 301 -23.79 15.72 4.96
C ILE A 301 -23.33 14.71 6.01
N SER A 302 -22.31 13.94 5.65
CA SER A 302 -21.64 12.98 6.54
C SER A 302 -20.12 13.26 6.59
N TYR A 303 -19.41 12.51 7.44
CA TYR A 303 -17.96 12.64 7.66
C TYR A 303 -17.32 11.29 7.85
N GLY A 304 -16.04 11.17 7.49
CA GLY A 304 -15.18 10.04 7.84
C GLY A 304 -15.49 8.71 7.16
N TYR A 305 -16.59 8.59 6.42
CA TYR A 305 -17.02 7.35 5.78
C TYR A 305 -17.65 7.58 4.42
N ILE A 306 -17.17 6.87 3.41
CA ILE A 306 -17.79 6.77 2.09
C ILE A 306 -18.53 5.42 1.99
N PRO A 307 -19.85 5.40 1.83
CA PRO A 307 -20.62 4.17 1.68
C PRO A 307 -20.17 3.34 0.48
N PRO A 308 -20.32 2.00 0.51
CA PRO A 308 -20.00 1.14 -0.62
C PRO A 308 -20.68 1.57 -1.92
N TYR A 309 -20.03 1.27 -3.05
CA TYR A 309 -20.52 1.57 -4.41
C TYR A 309 -20.75 3.06 -4.71
N SER A 310 -20.20 3.96 -3.91
CA SER A 310 -20.31 5.39 -4.14
C SER A 310 -19.40 5.86 -5.27
N VAL A 311 -19.90 6.82 -6.07
CA VAL A 311 -19.08 7.61 -7.00
C VAL A 311 -18.95 9.00 -6.43
N VAL A 312 -17.71 9.40 -6.12
CA VAL A 312 -17.39 10.61 -5.38
C VAL A 312 -16.52 11.53 -6.22
N VAL A 313 -16.87 12.81 -6.26
CA VAL A 313 -16.08 13.84 -6.94
C VAL A 313 -15.86 15.04 -6.03
N SER A 314 -14.91 15.90 -6.40
CA SER A 314 -14.69 17.18 -5.72
C SER A 314 -15.84 18.14 -6.00
N GLY A 315 -16.21 18.93 -5.00
CA GLY A 315 -17.24 19.95 -5.10
C GLY A 315 -17.05 21.07 -4.09
N SER A 316 -18.03 21.93 -3.98
CA SER A 316 -18.05 22.99 -2.97
C SER A 316 -19.46 23.23 -2.44
N LEU A 317 -19.57 23.60 -1.19
CA LEU A 317 -20.82 23.99 -0.54
C LEU A 317 -20.74 25.47 -0.16
N PRO A 318 -21.77 26.27 -0.49
CA PRO A 318 -21.81 27.70 -0.12
C PRO A 318 -21.85 27.86 1.41
N SER A 319 -21.29 28.93 1.90
CA SER A 319 -21.50 29.40 3.26
C SER A 319 -22.97 29.84 3.48
N LYS A 320 -23.41 29.90 4.75
CA LYS A 320 -24.78 30.27 5.07
C LYS A 320 -25.15 31.69 4.57
N ASP A 321 -24.20 32.58 4.54
CA ASP A 321 -24.34 33.97 4.08
C ASP A 321 -24.09 34.13 2.57
N GLY A 322 -23.72 33.06 1.86
CA GLY A 322 -23.45 33.08 0.43
C GLY A 322 -22.18 33.81 0.01
N THR A 323 -21.35 34.28 0.95
CA THR A 323 -20.17 35.11 0.64
C THR A 323 -18.99 34.28 0.10
N HIS A 324 -18.94 33.00 0.38
CA HIS A 324 -17.88 32.08 -0.08
C HIS A 324 -18.40 30.67 -0.20
N SER A 325 -17.58 29.77 -0.78
CA SER A 325 -17.83 28.34 -0.81
C SER A 325 -16.63 27.59 -0.27
N LEU A 326 -16.88 26.52 0.48
CA LEU A 326 -15.85 25.65 1.00
C LEU A 326 -15.87 24.30 0.28
N TYR A 327 -14.70 23.74 0.10
CA TYR A 327 -14.52 22.40 -0.46
C TYR A 327 -15.40 21.36 0.26
N CYS A 328 -15.94 20.42 -0.51
CA CYS A 328 -16.56 19.20 -0.03
C CYS A 328 -16.31 18.07 -1.02
N ALA A 329 -16.44 16.83 -0.56
CA ALA A 329 -16.59 15.67 -1.41
C ALA A 329 -18.09 15.48 -1.72
N VAL A 330 -18.43 15.14 -2.94
CA VAL A 330 -19.83 14.94 -3.35
C VAL A 330 -20.03 13.51 -3.81
N ILE A 331 -20.90 12.76 -3.12
CA ILE A 331 -21.41 11.49 -3.63
C ILE A 331 -22.44 11.85 -4.70
N VAL A 332 -22.06 11.70 -5.97
CA VAL A 332 -22.92 12.07 -7.11
C VAL A 332 -23.91 10.97 -7.46
N LYS A 333 -23.56 9.74 -7.15
CA LYS A 333 -24.45 8.56 -7.29
C LYS A 333 -23.92 7.39 -6.45
N GLN A 334 -24.79 6.51 -6.08
CA GLN A 334 -24.48 5.15 -5.63
C GLN A 334 -25.00 4.17 -6.66
N VAL A 335 -24.18 3.21 -7.07
CA VAL A 335 -24.54 2.21 -8.07
C VAL A 335 -24.74 0.86 -7.37
N ASP A 336 -25.54 -0.02 -7.96
CA ASP A 336 -25.64 -1.39 -7.47
C ASP A 336 -24.49 -2.27 -7.98
N ALA A 337 -24.34 -3.46 -7.40
CA ALA A 337 -23.31 -4.42 -7.78
C ALA A 337 -23.38 -4.81 -9.26
N LYS A 338 -24.58 -4.92 -9.81
CA LYS A 338 -24.81 -5.28 -11.22
C LYS A 338 -24.35 -4.18 -12.16
N THR A 339 -24.64 -2.92 -11.83
CA THR A 339 -24.19 -1.76 -12.59
C THR A 339 -22.68 -1.65 -12.49
N ARG A 340 -22.09 -1.78 -11.28
CA ARG A 340 -20.65 -1.68 -11.06
C ARG A 340 -19.87 -2.73 -11.85
N SER A 341 -20.38 -3.96 -11.96
CA SER A 341 -19.73 -5.05 -12.71
C SER A 341 -19.73 -4.85 -14.22
N LYS A 342 -20.64 -4.03 -14.75
CA LYS A 342 -20.83 -3.81 -16.20
C LYS A 342 -20.29 -2.48 -16.70
N THR A 343 -20.02 -1.54 -15.81
CA THR A 343 -19.67 -0.17 -16.15
C THR A 343 -18.20 0.09 -15.84
N SER A 344 -17.44 0.59 -16.82
CA SER A 344 -16.05 0.98 -16.57
C SER A 344 -15.96 2.16 -15.60
N VAL A 345 -14.81 2.31 -14.93
CA VAL A 345 -14.55 3.46 -14.04
C VAL A 345 -14.72 4.78 -14.78
N ASN A 346 -14.24 4.84 -16.03
CA ASN A 346 -14.36 6.05 -16.85
C ASN A 346 -15.83 6.39 -17.17
N ASP A 347 -16.67 5.39 -17.43
CA ASP A 347 -18.09 5.61 -17.70
C ASP A 347 -18.85 6.03 -16.44
N LEU A 348 -18.42 5.54 -15.26
CA LEU A 348 -18.97 5.99 -13.98
C LEU A 348 -18.65 7.44 -13.69
N LEU A 349 -17.50 7.93 -14.14
CA LEU A 349 -17.03 9.32 -13.98
C LEU A 349 -17.52 10.25 -15.10
N ARG A 350 -18.06 9.70 -16.21
CA ARG A 350 -18.72 10.47 -17.26
C ARG A 350 -20.20 10.69 -16.92
N GLY A 351 -20.80 11.73 -17.49
CA GLY A 351 -22.22 12.04 -17.28
C GLY A 351 -22.55 12.50 -15.86
N LEU A 352 -21.62 13.22 -15.22
CA LEU A 352 -21.82 13.81 -13.89
C LEU A 352 -22.37 15.25 -13.97
N ALA A 353 -22.54 15.76 -15.19
CA ALA A 353 -22.86 17.18 -15.44
C ALA A 353 -24.35 17.54 -15.25
N ASP A 354 -25.25 16.57 -15.04
CA ASP A 354 -26.70 16.81 -14.93
C ASP A 354 -27.24 16.48 -13.53
#